data_3d9bb670cadd2cd6e9f4c47ebed8f501
#
_entry.id   3d9bb670cadd2cd6e9f4c47ebed8f501
#
_cell.length_a   1.000
_cell.length_b   1.000
_cell.length_c   1.000
_cell.angle_alpha   90.00
_cell.angle_beta   90.00
_cell.angle_gamma   90.00
#
_symmetry.space_group_name_H-M   'P 1'
#
loop_
_entity.id
_entity.type
_entity.pdbx_description
1 polymer ?
#
loop_
_entity_poly.entity_id
_entity_poly.type
_entity_poly.pdbx_seq_one_letter_code
_entity_poly.pdbx_strand_id
1 'polypeptide(L)'
;MVIASDRTAAPPDGETPATHLVLPGETGQRLDHFLLDKYPDLSRSSLHKRIAAADVLVDGRPVKAGFRLRAEHSVTIAFPSPPPSDLRPERVDFPVLFEDAHLLVISKPPGLVVHPACGHQQGTLVHGLLYRLGALPAADALRPGIVHRLDKDTSGVLLVAKTEQALRLLMANFKDRTVQKTYHALLLRTPREPAGRMVAPIGRHPVHRKKMAVCPQNGKFAVTNWCVQERFANGWCLAEITIETGRTHQIRVHMAAMKSPVVGDALYGGAVGRDAALQPARQMLHASTLCFTHPVSGETLRCTAPVWADMQQLLDALKMEEAA
;
A
#
# COMPACT_ATOMS: atom_id res chain seq x y z
N MET A 1 -47.80 0.73 -11.18
CA MET A 1 -47.33 -0.11 -10.05
C MET A 1 -45.86 -0.36 -10.30
N VAL A 2 -45.03 0.47 -9.67
CA VAL A 2 -43.57 0.51 -9.90
C VAL A 2 -42.93 -0.60 -9.05
N ILE A 3 -42.32 -1.57 -9.67
CA ILE A 3 -41.57 -2.63 -8.98
C ILE A 3 -40.17 -2.08 -8.68
N ALA A 4 -39.85 -2.02 -7.41
CA ALA A 4 -38.60 -1.55 -6.85
C ALA A 4 -37.40 -2.31 -7.42
N SER A 5 -36.38 -1.55 -7.78
CA SER A 5 -35.04 -2.09 -8.08
C SER A 5 -34.43 -2.66 -6.81
N ASP A 6 -34.35 -3.96 -6.75
CA ASP A 6 -33.65 -4.70 -5.69
C ASP A 6 -32.15 -4.41 -5.82
N ARG A 7 -31.65 -3.50 -5.02
CA ARG A 7 -30.20 -3.28 -4.82
C ARG A 7 -29.71 -4.45 -3.96
N THR A 8 -29.22 -5.47 -4.61
CA THR A 8 -28.69 -6.65 -3.93
C THR A 8 -27.52 -6.25 -3.03
N ALA A 9 -27.67 -6.57 -1.75
CA ALA A 9 -26.74 -6.38 -0.66
C ALA A 9 -25.35 -7.03 -0.94
N ALA A 10 -24.37 -6.67 -0.12
CA ALA A 10 -23.04 -7.26 -0.05
C ALA A 10 -23.06 -8.79 -0.20
N PRO A 11 -22.00 -9.43 -0.77
CA PRO A 11 -21.96 -10.86 -0.96
C PRO A 11 -22.21 -11.56 0.38
N PRO A 12 -23.05 -12.60 0.42
CA PRO A 12 -23.25 -13.40 1.62
C PRO A 12 -21.91 -14.01 2.05
N ASP A 13 -21.63 -13.96 3.33
CA ASP A 13 -20.50 -14.64 3.94
C ASP A 13 -20.63 -16.14 3.67
N GLY A 14 -19.69 -16.68 2.86
CA GLY A 14 -19.40 -18.10 2.75
C GLY A 14 -20.43 -19.00 2.05
N GLU A 15 -19.98 -19.69 1.00
CA GLU A 15 -20.39 -21.00 0.51
C GLU A 15 -21.49 -21.11 -0.55
N THR A 16 -22.45 -20.22 -0.70
CA THR A 16 -23.46 -20.40 -1.75
C THR A 16 -23.17 -19.51 -2.96
N PRO A 17 -22.95 -20.08 -4.17
CA PRO A 17 -22.78 -19.29 -5.38
C PRO A 17 -24.02 -18.41 -5.65
N ALA A 18 -23.80 -17.14 -5.94
CA ALA A 18 -24.86 -16.25 -6.37
C ALA A 18 -25.12 -16.41 -7.88
N THR A 19 -26.39 -16.49 -8.28
CA THR A 19 -26.79 -16.63 -9.68
C THR A 19 -27.62 -15.43 -10.12
N HIS A 20 -27.26 -14.85 -11.26
CA HIS A 20 -27.94 -13.71 -11.88
C HIS A 20 -28.44 -14.09 -13.27
N LEU A 21 -29.70 -13.86 -13.54
CA LEU A 21 -30.26 -13.98 -14.88
C LEU A 21 -30.02 -12.68 -15.65
N VAL A 22 -29.51 -12.77 -16.86
CA VAL A 22 -29.27 -11.61 -17.73
C VAL A 22 -30.60 -11.14 -18.32
N LEU A 23 -30.97 -9.90 -18.04
CA LEU A 23 -32.20 -9.30 -18.53
C LEU A 23 -32.09 -8.82 -19.99
N PRO A 24 -33.18 -8.63 -20.72
CA PRO A 24 -33.15 -8.15 -22.11
C PRO A 24 -32.36 -6.85 -22.29
N GLY A 25 -32.46 -5.91 -21.34
CA GLY A 25 -31.72 -4.63 -21.38
C GLY A 25 -30.21 -4.74 -21.12
N GLU A 26 -29.73 -5.89 -20.64
CA GLU A 26 -28.31 -6.16 -20.37
C GLU A 26 -27.64 -6.98 -21.50
N THR A 27 -28.40 -7.28 -22.56
CA THR A 27 -27.92 -8.03 -23.72
C THR A 27 -26.79 -7.27 -24.44
N GLY A 28 -25.74 -7.99 -24.81
CA GLY A 28 -24.54 -7.43 -25.45
C GLY A 28 -23.52 -6.84 -24.47
N GLN A 29 -23.84 -6.72 -23.20
CA GLN A 29 -22.90 -6.28 -22.16
C GLN A 29 -21.77 -7.32 -22.00
N ARG A 30 -20.57 -6.84 -21.69
CA ARG A 30 -19.44 -7.72 -21.36
C ARG A 30 -19.62 -8.28 -19.95
N LEU A 31 -19.24 -9.55 -19.78
CA LEU A 31 -19.33 -10.22 -18.46
C LEU A 31 -18.61 -9.44 -17.32
N ASP A 32 -17.41 -8.90 -17.59
CA ASP A 32 -16.68 -8.13 -16.59
C ASP A 32 -17.39 -6.82 -16.19
N HIS A 33 -18.11 -6.19 -17.08
CA HIS A 33 -18.92 -4.99 -16.82
C HIS A 33 -20.21 -5.35 -16.09
N PHE A 34 -20.93 -6.38 -16.54
CA PHE A 34 -22.14 -6.88 -15.90
C PHE A 34 -21.88 -7.21 -14.41
N LEU A 35 -20.77 -7.91 -14.12
CA LEU A 35 -20.41 -8.23 -12.76
C LEU A 35 -20.02 -7.00 -11.93
N LEU A 36 -19.39 -5.99 -12.54
CA LEU A 36 -19.09 -4.72 -11.86
C LEU A 36 -20.36 -3.99 -11.43
N ASP A 37 -21.39 -4.00 -12.26
CA ASP A 37 -22.67 -3.37 -11.96
C ASP A 37 -23.41 -4.11 -10.83
N LYS A 38 -23.31 -5.46 -10.79
CA LYS A 38 -23.92 -6.26 -9.71
C LYS A 38 -23.12 -6.22 -8.40
N TYR A 39 -21.79 -6.05 -8.48
CA TYR A 39 -20.85 -6.06 -7.34
C TYR A 39 -19.94 -4.84 -7.37
N PRO A 40 -20.46 -3.62 -7.09
CA PRO A 40 -19.69 -2.38 -7.16
C PRO A 40 -18.51 -2.32 -6.17
N ASP A 41 -18.57 -3.11 -5.09
CA ASP A 41 -17.52 -3.23 -4.09
C ASP A 41 -16.30 -4.04 -4.57
N LEU A 42 -16.44 -4.81 -5.65
CA LEU A 42 -15.36 -5.59 -6.22
C LEU A 42 -14.57 -4.78 -7.25
N SER A 43 -13.23 -4.89 -7.19
CA SER A 43 -12.41 -4.29 -8.23
C SER A 43 -12.47 -5.11 -9.53
N ARG A 44 -12.34 -4.42 -10.68
CA ARG A 44 -12.25 -5.09 -11.99
C ARG A 44 -11.13 -6.16 -12.02
N SER A 45 -10.01 -5.89 -11.37
CA SER A 45 -8.91 -6.85 -11.26
C SER A 45 -9.30 -8.10 -10.45
N SER A 46 -10.08 -7.95 -9.39
CA SER A 46 -10.60 -9.06 -8.60
C SER A 46 -11.58 -9.92 -9.41
N LEU A 47 -12.50 -9.28 -10.14
CA LEU A 47 -13.41 -9.97 -11.04
C LEU A 47 -12.69 -10.75 -12.15
N HIS A 48 -11.68 -10.16 -12.79
CA HIS A 48 -10.86 -10.85 -13.78
C HIS A 48 -10.14 -12.07 -13.23
N LYS A 49 -9.63 -12.01 -11.98
CA LYS A 49 -9.02 -13.18 -11.33
C LYS A 49 -10.03 -14.29 -11.10
N ARG A 50 -11.25 -13.97 -10.64
CA ARG A 50 -12.33 -14.94 -10.42
C ARG A 50 -12.78 -15.58 -11.73
N ILE A 51 -12.94 -14.81 -12.79
CA ILE A 51 -13.29 -15.33 -14.12
C ILE A 51 -12.18 -16.29 -14.62
N ALA A 52 -10.92 -15.93 -14.43
CA ALA A 52 -9.78 -16.77 -14.82
C ALA A 52 -9.66 -18.05 -13.97
N ALA A 53 -10.09 -18.01 -12.69
CA ALA A 53 -10.13 -19.18 -11.80
C ALA A 53 -11.36 -20.08 -12.01
N ALA A 54 -12.24 -19.73 -12.97
CA ALA A 54 -13.53 -20.37 -13.19
C ALA A 54 -14.52 -20.29 -11.99
N ASP A 55 -14.32 -19.30 -11.10
CA ASP A 55 -15.29 -18.96 -10.04
C ASP A 55 -16.55 -18.29 -10.63
N VAL A 56 -16.50 -17.90 -11.91
CA VAL A 56 -17.62 -17.32 -12.65
C VAL A 56 -17.95 -18.20 -13.84
N LEU A 57 -19.22 -18.60 -13.93
CA LEU A 57 -19.72 -19.44 -15.02
C LEU A 57 -20.88 -18.74 -15.72
N VAL A 58 -21.00 -18.92 -17.03
CA VAL A 58 -22.18 -18.55 -17.81
C VAL A 58 -22.80 -19.84 -18.31
N ASP A 59 -24.06 -20.09 -17.98
CA ASP A 59 -24.77 -21.35 -18.25
C ASP A 59 -23.95 -22.59 -17.85
N GLY A 60 -23.31 -22.50 -16.67
CA GLY A 60 -22.49 -23.60 -16.11
C GLY A 60 -21.11 -23.75 -16.79
N ARG A 61 -20.69 -22.86 -17.70
CA ARG A 61 -19.42 -22.97 -18.44
C ARG A 61 -18.49 -21.80 -18.15
N PRO A 62 -17.18 -22.02 -17.98
CA PRO A 62 -16.21 -20.96 -17.85
C PRO A 62 -16.05 -20.19 -19.16
N VAL A 63 -16.02 -18.86 -19.09
CA VAL A 63 -15.88 -17.99 -20.26
C VAL A 63 -14.85 -16.88 -19.99
N LYS A 64 -14.43 -16.16 -21.03
CA LYS A 64 -13.48 -15.03 -20.90
C LYS A 64 -14.21 -13.78 -20.36
N ALA A 65 -13.49 -12.88 -19.66
CA ALA A 65 -14.02 -11.63 -19.11
C ALA A 65 -14.74 -10.74 -20.15
N GLY A 66 -14.27 -10.77 -21.39
CA GLY A 66 -14.89 -10.05 -22.49
C GLY A 66 -16.08 -10.74 -23.16
N PHE A 67 -16.55 -11.87 -22.64
CA PHE A 67 -17.71 -12.59 -23.19
C PHE A 67 -18.95 -11.69 -23.24
N ARG A 68 -19.66 -11.70 -24.37
CA ARG A 68 -20.87 -10.91 -24.58
C ARG A 68 -22.09 -11.70 -24.10
N LEU A 69 -22.78 -11.17 -23.12
CA LEU A 69 -23.97 -11.77 -22.55
C LEU A 69 -25.17 -11.63 -23.51
N ARG A 70 -26.11 -12.58 -23.43
CA ARG A 70 -27.40 -12.55 -24.11
C ARG A 70 -28.51 -12.64 -23.07
N ALA A 71 -29.70 -12.20 -23.40
CA ALA A 71 -30.86 -12.42 -22.56
C ALA A 71 -31.00 -13.89 -22.19
N GLU A 72 -31.44 -14.16 -20.97
CA GLU A 72 -31.64 -15.50 -20.40
C GLU A 72 -30.36 -16.26 -20.06
N HIS A 73 -29.16 -15.74 -20.36
CA HIS A 73 -27.94 -16.38 -19.79
C HIS A 73 -27.98 -16.33 -18.26
N SER A 74 -27.62 -17.45 -17.65
CA SER A 74 -27.45 -17.57 -16.20
C SER A 74 -25.98 -17.36 -15.84
N VAL A 75 -25.68 -16.27 -15.13
CA VAL A 75 -24.33 -15.96 -14.65
C VAL A 75 -24.23 -16.34 -13.19
N THR A 76 -23.45 -17.38 -12.89
CA THR A 76 -23.17 -17.84 -11.53
C THR A 76 -21.79 -17.36 -11.10
N ILE A 77 -21.70 -16.74 -9.91
CA ILE A 77 -20.44 -16.33 -9.29
C ILE A 77 -20.28 -17.00 -7.92
N ALA A 78 -19.17 -17.71 -7.75
CA ALA A 78 -18.78 -18.26 -6.47
C ALA A 78 -17.81 -17.32 -5.74
N PHE A 79 -17.93 -17.31 -4.42
CA PHE A 79 -17.01 -16.61 -3.52
C PHE A 79 -16.32 -17.67 -2.64
N PRO A 80 -15.43 -18.51 -3.21
CA PRO A 80 -14.73 -19.49 -2.39
C PRO A 80 -13.99 -18.74 -1.29
N SER A 81 -14.03 -19.29 -0.09
CA SER A 81 -13.16 -18.84 0.99
C SER A 81 -11.73 -18.84 0.47
N PRO A 82 -10.94 -17.79 0.74
CA PRO A 82 -9.55 -17.78 0.33
C PRO A 82 -8.89 -19.10 0.83
N PRO A 83 -8.07 -19.78 0.00
CA PRO A 83 -7.36 -20.95 0.47
C PRO A 83 -6.62 -20.59 1.76
N PRO A 84 -6.57 -21.51 2.75
CA PRO A 84 -5.86 -21.26 3.98
C PRO A 84 -4.47 -20.73 3.62
N SER A 85 -4.14 -19.56 4.09
CA SER A 85 -2.81 -19.01 3.84
C SER A 85 -1.80 -19.89 4.58
N ASP A 86 -0.75 -20.36 3.89
CA ASP A 86 0.39 -21.07 4.52
C ASP A 86 1.19 -20.13 5.47
N LEU A 87 0.63 -18.96 5.81
CA LEU A 87 1.22 -18.02 6.75
C LEU A 87 1.23 -18.61 8.15
N ARG A 88 2.40 -19.00 8.59
CA ARG A 88 2.60 -19.50 9.97
C ARG A 88 2.95 -18.32 10.88
N PRO A 89 2.31 -18.23 12.06
CA PRO A 89 2.71 -17.24 13.07
C PRO A 89 4.19 -17.41 13.45
N GLU A 90 4.95 -16.32 13.39
CA GLU A 90 6.37 -16.29 13.79
C GLU A 90 6.61 -15.10 14.70
N ARG A 91 7.48 -15.25 15.69
CA ARG A 91 7.85 -14.12 16.54
C ARG A 91 8.68 -13.11 15.75
N VAL A 92 8.10 -11.92 15.55
CA VAL A 92 8.75 -10.76 14.92
C VAL A 92 8.51 -9.56 15.84
N ASP A 93 9.58 -8.96 16.32
CA ASP A 93 9.49 -7.84 17.26
C ASP A 93 9.28 -6.51 16.51
N PHE A 94 8.32 -5.72 16.97
CA PHE A 94 8.04 -4.36 16.52
C PHE A 94 7.41 -3.52 17.65
N PRO A 95 7.78 -2.25 17.81
CA PRO A 95 7.17 -1.37 18.80
C PRO A 95 5.72 -1.03 18.42
N VAL A 96 4.82 -1.05 19.39
CA VAL A 96 3.43 -0.63 19.27
C VAL A 96 3.32 0.84 19.67
N LEU A 97 2.66 1.63 18.84
CA LEU A 97 2.40 3.05 19.05
C LEU A 97 0.99 3.30 19.59
N PHE A 98 0.04 2.51 19.09
CA PHE A 98 -1.36 2.57 19.53
C PHE A 98 -2.03 1.22 19.26
N GLU A 99 -2.92 0.79 20.13
CA GLU A 99 -3.72 -0.41 19.95
C GLU A 99 -5.08 -0.27 20.64
N ASP A 100 -6.13 -0.70 19.95
CA ASP A 100 -7.47 -0.86 20.53
C ASP A 100 -8.13 -2.17 20.02
N ALA A 101 -9.46 -2.27 20.13
CA ALA A 101 -10.20 -3.43 19.66
C ALA A 101 -10.21 -3.58 18.12
N HIS A 102 -10.02 -2.50 17.37
CA HIS A 102 -10.27 -2.42 15.94
C HIS A 102 -9.02 -2.27 15.09
N LEU A 103 -7.97 -1.66 15.63
CA LEU A 103 -6.74 -1.40 14.90
C LEU A 103 -5.49 -1.46 15.79
N LEU A 104 -4.35 -1.62 15.13
CA LEU A 104 -3.02 -1.59 15.72
C LEU A 104 -2.15 -0.65 14.87
N VAL A 105 -1.44 0.27 15.52
CA VAL A 105 -0.43 1.13 14.89
C VAL A 105 0.94 0.78 15.45
N ILE A 106 1.88 0.52 14.57
CA ILE A 106 3.24 0.12 14.94
C ILE A 106 4.29 1.06 14.37
N SER A 107 5.47 1.06 14.98
CA SER A 107 6.69 1.59 14.37
C SER A 107 7.43 0.44 13.68
N LYS A 108 7.25 0.31 12.35
CA LYS A 108 7.93 -0.75 11.59
C LYS A 108 9.44 -0.53 11.62
N PRO A 109 10.24 -1.50 12.07
CA PRO A 109 11.69 -1.41 11.97
C PRO A 109 12.16 -1.43 10.50
N PRO A 110 13.34 -0.85 10.20
CA PRO A 110 14.00 -1.06 8.92
C PRO A 110 14.39 -2.54 8.74
N GLY A 111 14.54 -2.99 7.50
CA GLY A 111 14.86 -4.38 7.18
C GLY A 111 13.68 -5.35 7.21
N LEU A 112 12.56 -4.99 7.83
CA LEU A 112 11.37 -5.83 7.94
C LEU A 112 10.48 -5.71 6.71
N VAL A 113 10.22 -6.83 6.02
CA VAL A 113 9.25 -6.91 4.92
C VAL A 113 7.84 -6.99 5.47
N VAL A 114 6.89 -6.27 4.88
CA VAL A 114 5.51 -6.21 5.40
C VAL A 114 4.76 -7.54 5.21
N HIS A 115 4.83 -8.15 4.04
CA HIS A 115 4.12 -9.40 3.70
C HIS A 115 4.98 -10.26 2.78
N PRO A 116 4.74 -11.57 2.68
CA PRO A 116 5.51 -12.47 1.84
C PRO A 116 5.65 -11.97 0.40
N ALA A 117 6.86 -12.04 -0.11
CA ALA A 117 7.22 -11.62 -1.46
C ALA A 117 8.36 -12.51 -1.98
N CYS A 118 8.70 -12.37 -3.27
CA CYS A 118 9.82 -13.10 -3.87
C CYS A 118 11.11 -12.86 -3.06
N GLY A 119 11.73 -13.93 -2.56
CA GLY A 119 12.94 -13.90 -1.71
C GLY A 119 12.70 -13.66 -0.21
N HIS A 120 11.43 -13.51 0.24
CA HIS A 120 11.08 -13.31 1.64
C HIS A 120 9.73 -13.98 1.92
N GLN A 121 9.74 -15.30 2.13
CA GLN A 121 8.52 -16.08 2.39
C GLN A 121 8.17 -16.14 3.90
N GLN A 122 9.14 -15.96 4.78
CA GLN A 122 9.04 -16.06 6.23
C GLN A 122 9.60 -14.79 6.89
N GLY A 123 9.44 -14.63 8.21
CA GLY A 123 9.97 -13.51 8.98
C GLY A 123 9.40 -12.14 8.57
N THR A 124 8.20 -12.08 7.99
CA THR A 124 7.59 -10.81 7.60
C THR A 124 6.74 -10.24 8.74
N LEU A 125 6.39 -8.96 8.64
CA LEU A 125 5.51 -8.32 9.62
C LEU A 125 4.20 -9.09 9.79
N VAL A 126 3.61 -9.59 8.70
CA VAL A 126 2.36 -10.37 8.76
C VAL A 126 2.51 -11.62 9.63
N HIS A 127 3.64 -12.34 9.59
CA HIS A 127 3.89 -13.48 10.48
C HIS A 127 3.92 -13.06 11.94
N GLY A 128 4.57 -11.91 12.25
CA GLY A 128 4.61 -11.33 13.59
C GLY A 128 3.24 -10.84 14.08
N LEU A 129 2.45 -10.27 13.19
CA LEU A 129 1.08 -9.86 13.50
C LEU A 129 0.19 -11.06 13.83
N LEU A 130 0.29 -12.15 13.06
CA LEU A 130 -0.43 -13.40 13.35
C LEU A 130 0.03 -14.03 14.67
N TYR A 131 1.33 -13.97 14.96
CA TYR A 131 1.85 -14.45 16.26
C TYR A 131 1.29 -13.65 17.44
N ARG A 132 1.21 -12.33 17.30
CA ARG A 132 0.72 -11.44 18.38
C ARG A 132 -0.80 -11.47 18.56
N LEU A 133 -1.55 -11.49 17.46
CA LEU A 133 -3.00 -11.24 17.43
C LEU A 133 -3.83 -12.51 17.12
N GLY A 134 -3.19 -13.60 16.71
CA GLY A 134 -3.86 -14.82 16.28
C GLY A 134 -4.44 -14.67 14.88
N ALA A 135 -5.73 -14.39 14.76
CA ALA A 135 -6.41 -14.19 13.50
C ALA A 135 -6.52 -12.71 13.14
N LEU A 136 -6.46 -12.39 11.85
CA LEU A 136 -6.63 -11.05 11.30
C LEU A 136 -7.54 -11.09 10.08
N PRO A 137 -8.34 -10.04 9.85
CA PRO A 137 -9.20 -9.94 8.67
C PRO A 137 -8.35 -9.88 7.39
N ALA A 138 -8.79 -10.51 6.32
CA ALA A 138 -8.02 -10.64 5.09
C ALA A 138 -8.81 -10.34 3.83
N ALA A 139 -8.58 -9.19 3.22
CA ALA A 139 -8.99 -8.93 1.83
C ALA A 139 -8.08 -9.66 0.80
N ASP A 140 -6.90 -10.07 1.21
CA ASP A 140 -5.92 -10.86 0.44
C ASP A 140 -5.27 -11.86 1.41
N ALA A 141 -5.32 -13.15 1.09
CA ALA A 141 -4.85 -14.24 1.94
C ALA A 141 -3.39 -14.09 2.42
N LEU A 142 -2.55 -13.37 1.67
CA LEU A 142 -1.16 -13.10 2.03
C LEU A 142 -0.96 -11.78 2.79
N ARG A 143 -2.04 -11.03 3.07
CA ARG A 143 -1.97 -9.67 3.64
C ARG A 143 -3.02 -9.42 4.72
N PRO A 144 -3.22 -10.35 5.66
CA PRO A 144 -4.22 -10.15 6.72
C PRO A 144 -3.93 -8.86 7.50
N GLY A 145 -4.96 -8.04 7.71
CA GLY A 145 -4.91 -6.76 8.42
C GLY A 145 -4.20 -5.61 7.70
N ILE A 146 -3.55 -5.84 6.56
CA ILE A 146 -2.69 -4.85 5.90
C ILE A 146 -3.51 -3.92 5.01
N VAL A 147 -3.59 -2.65 5.37
CA VAL A 147 -4.27 -1.59 4.63
C VAL A 147 -3.33 -0.73 3.77
N HIS A 148 -2.05 -0.67 4.13
CA HIS A 148 -0.99 -0.01 3.36
C HIS A 148 0.37 -0.68 3.61
N ARG A 149 1.41 -0.20 2.94
CA ARG A 149 2.74 -0.80 3.08
C ARG A 149 3.84 0.24 3.10
N LEU A 150 4.96 -0.14 3.70
CA LEU A 150 6.26 0.51 3.57
C LEU A 150 7.23 -0.42 2.83
N ASP A 151 8.27 0.15 2.22
CA ASP A 151 9.36 -0.65 1.65
C ASP A 151 10.12 -1.38 2.78
N LYS A 152 10.84 -2.46 2.44
CA LYS A 152 11.61 -3.26 3.40
C LYS A 152 12.44 -2.38 4.35
N ASP A 153 13.24 -1.50 3.78
CA ASP A 153 14.20 -0.69 4.52
C ASP A 153 13.68 0.71 4.89
N THR A 154 12.42 1.03 4.59
CA THR A 154 11.71 2.21 5.11
C THR A 154 11.15 1.89 6.47
N SER A 155 11.48 2.68 7.47
CA SER A 155 11.00 2.56 8.85
C SER A 155 9.78 3.46 9.12
N GLY A 156 9.12 3.28 10.27
CA GLY A 156 8.13 4.22 10.79
C GLY A 156 6.70 3.70 10.85
N VAL A 157 5.73 4.61 10.93
CA VAL A 157 4.33 4.30 11.24
C VAL A 157 3.71 3.38 10.19
N LEU A 158 3.10 2.29 10.66
CA LEU A 158 2.29 1.39 9.85
C LEU A 158 1.01 1.02 10.59
N LEU A 159 -0.13 1.15 9.90
CA LEU A 159 -1.47 0.89 10.40
C LEU A 159 -1.95 -0.50 9.97
N VAL A 160 -2.53 -1.24 10.90
CA VAL A 160 -3.06 -2.60 10.74
C VAL A 160 -4.51 -2.63 11.22
N ALA A 161 -5.39 -3.25 10.46
CA ALA A 161 -6.77 -3.50 10.87
C ALA A 161 -6.87 -4.83 11.63
N LYS A 162 -7.58 -4.84 12.76
CA LYS A 162 -7.84 -6.03 13.59
C LYS A 162 -9.21 -6.64 13.33
N THR A 163 -10.15 -5.89 12.73
CA THR A 163 -11.52 -6.34 12.42
C THR A 163 -11.86 -6.12 10.95
N GLU A 164 -12.78 -6.91 10.39
CA GLU A 164 -13.27 -6.77 9.01
C GLU A 164 -13.85 -5.38 8.73
N GLN A 165 -14.61 -4.84 9.69
CA GLN A 165 -15.15 -3.50 9.58
C GLN A 165 -14.03 -2.45 9.46
N ALA A 166 -13.02 -2.52 10.32
CA ALA A 166 -11.87 -1.60 10.28
C ALA A 166 -11.09 -1.76 8.96
N LEU A 167 -10.86 -3.00 8.52
CA LEU A 167 -10.17 -3.29 7.26
C LEU A 167 -10.87 -2.62 6.09
N ARG A 168 -12.17 -2.83 5.94
CA ARG A 168 -12.97 -2.26 4.85
C ARG A 168 -12.95 -0.72 4.85
N LEU A 169 -13.20 -0.10 6.00
CA LEU A 169 -13.26 1.36 6.12
C LEU A 169 -11.89 2.02 5.92
N LEU A 170 -10.84 1.45 6.50
CA LEU A 170 -9.48 1.96 6.29
C LEU A 170 -9.02 1.80 4.84
N MET A 171 -9.33 0.67 4.18
CA MET A 171 -9.04 0.51 2.75
C MET A 171 -9.74 1.57 1.90
N ALA A 172 -11.00 1.93 2.22
CA ALA A 172 -11.71 3.03 1.58
C ALA A 172 -10.98 4.37 1.82
N ASN A 173 -10.62 4.69 3.05
CA ASN A 173 -9.89 5.92 3.39
C ASN A 173 -8.55 6.04 2.64
N PHE A 174 -7.80 4.95 2.50
CA PHE A 174 -6.57 4.94 1.68
C PHE A 174 -6.85 5.12 0.19
N LYS A 175 -7.92 4.52 -0.33
CA LYS A 175 -8.37 4.66 -1.73
C LYS A 175 -8.79 6.10 -2.02
N ASP A 176 -9.55 6.72 -1.12
CA ASP A 176 -10.08 8.06 -1.23
C ASP A 176 -9.06 9.15 -0.83
N ARG A 177 -7.86 8.73 -0.40
CA ARG A 177 -6.72 9.59 -0.05
C ARG A 177 -6.98 10.53 1.13
N THR A 178 -7.86 10.16 2.04
CA THR A 178 -8.15 10.93 3.26
C THR A 178 -7.09 10.74 4.35
N VAL A 179 -6.25 9.69 4.23
CA VAL A 179 -5.15 9.41 5.14
C VAL A 179 -3.93 10.29 4.79
N GLN A 180 -3.52 11.14 5.71
CA GLN A 180 -2.33 11.97 5.57
C GLN A 180 -1.09 11.18 6.00
N LYS A 181 -0.04 11.22 5.18
CA LYS A 181 1.21 10.47 5.37
C LYS A 181 2.39 11.42 5.28
N THR A 182 3.11 11.55 6.39
CA THR A 182 4.31 12.39 6.48
C THR A 182 5.53 11.50 6.69
N TYR A 183 6.60 11.85 5.99
CA TYR A 183 7.88 11.15 6.05
C TYR A 183 9.01 12.14 6.33
N HIS A 184 10.03 11.69 7.02
CA HIS A 184 11.33 12.34 7.05
C HIS A 184 12.28 11.60 6.09
N ALA A 185 12.95 12.34 5.24
CA ALA A 185 13.93 11.83 4.31
C ALA A 185 15.22 12.65 4.41
N LEU A 186 16.35 11.97 4.60
CA LEU A 186 17.65 12.59 4.41
C LEU A 186 17.99 12.50 2.92
N LEU A 187 18.20 13.64 2.27
CA LEU A 187 18.48 13.71 0.83
C LEU A 187 19.96 14.02 0.61
N LEU A 188 20.58 13.34 -0.36
CA LEU A 188 22.00 13.44 -0.71
C LEU A 188 22.35 14.83 -1.30
N ARG A 189 21.36 15.52 -1.82
CA ARG A 189 21.48 16.88 -2.34
C ARG A 189 20.23 17.66 -2.02
N THR A 190 20.39 18.90 -1.61
CA THR A 190 19.26 19.80 -1.41
C THR A 190 18.54 20.04 -2.74
N PRO A 191 17.21 19.86 -2.80
CA PRO A 191 16.43 20.27 -3.96
C PRO A 191 16.63 21.75 -4.29
N ARG A 192 16.52 22.10 -5.58
CA ARG A 192 16.69 23.50 -6.03
C ARG A 192 15.72 24.43 -5.31
N GLU A 193 14.46 23.99 -5.19
CA GLU A 193 13.45 24.74 -4.44
C GLU A 193 13.32 24.14 -3.02
N PRO A 194 13.28 24.98 -1.96
CA PRO A 194 13.20 24.50 -0.58
C PRO A 194 11.90 23.78 -0.27
N ALA A 195 10.84 24.06 -1.01
CA ALA A 195 9.56 23.38 -0.92
C ALA A 195 8.93 23.27 -2.30
N GLY A 196 8.10 22.26 -2.51
CA GLY A 196 7.41 22.10 -3.78
C GLY A 196 6.53 20.87 -3.87
N ARG A 197 5.99 20.65 -5.08
CA ARG A 197 5.07 19.57 -5.40
C ARG A 197 5.46 18.93 -6.73
N MET A 198 5.71 17.62 -6.73
CA MET A 198 5.97 16.82 -7.92
C MET A 198 4.76 15.97 -8.27
N VAL A 199 4.24 16.17 -9.48
CA VAL A 199 3.16 15.37 -10.06
C VAL A 199 3.76 14.63 -11.25
N ALA A 200 4.09 13.34 -11.06
CA ALA A 200 4.68 12.52 -12.11
C ALA A 200 4.25 11.06 -11.98
N PRO A 201 3.69 10.45 -13.03
CA PRO A 201 3.20 9.07 -12.96
C PRO A 201 4.35 8.07 -12.81
N ILE A 202 4.16 7.06 -11.94
CA ILE A 202 5.17 6.03 -11.63
C ILE A 202 4.73 4.69 -12.20
N GLY A 203 5.64 4.05 -12.92
CA GLY A 203 5.49 2.72 -13.50
C GLY A 203 6.74 1.85 -13.26
N ARG A 204 6.70 0.61 -13.74
CA ARG A 204 7.90 -0.24 -13.73
C ARG A 204 8.95 0.31 -14.69
N HIS A 205 10.21 0.28 -14.26
CA HIS A 205 11.33 0.67 -15.13
C HIS A 205 11.39 -0.28 -16.36
N PRO A 206 11.48 0.25 -17.58
CA PRO A 206 11.39 -0.57 -18.80
C PRO A 206 12.45 -1.66 -18.92
N VAL A 207 13.65 -1.42 -18.37
CA VAL A 207 14.78 -2.36 -18.45
C VAL A 207 15.02 -3.07 -17.11
N HIS A 208 15.02 -2.34 -16.00
CA HIS A 208 15.39 -2.88 -14.68
C HIS A 208 14.13 -3.28 -13.89
N ARG A 209 13.72 -4.55 -13.95
CA ARG A 209 12.48 -5.07 -13.33
C ARG A 209 12.35 -4.82 -11.82
N LYS A 210 13.46 -4.66 -11.10
CA LYS A 210 13.47 -4.35 -9.65
C LYS A 210 13.24 -2.87 -9.34
N LYS A 211 13.32 -1.98 -10.37
CA LYS A 211 13.15 -0.53 -10.23
C LYS A 211 11.75 -0.08 -10.67
N MET A 212 11.33 1.02 -10.08
CA MET A 212 10.25 1.85 -10.58
C MET A 212 10.86 3.09 -11.26
N ALA A 213 10.10 3.77 -12.10
CA ALA A 213 10.54 4.99 -12.77
C ALA A 213 9.36 5.94 -12.97
N VAL A 214 9.65 7.20 -13.24
CA VAL A 214 8.67 8.12 -13.81
C VAL A 214 8.36 7.65 -15.23
N CYS A 215 7.09 7.33 -15.48
CA CYS A 215 6.59 6.76 -16.74
C CYS A 215 5.37 7.54 -17.20
N PRO A 216 5.53 8.61 -18.00
CA PRO A 216 4.43 9.48 -18.42
C PRO A 216 3.28 8.75 -19.13
N GLN A 217 3.60 7.74 -19.95
CA GLN A 217 2.61 7.05 -20.79
C GLN A 217 1.84 5.94 -20.06
N ASN A 218 2.53 5.13 -19.24
CA ASN A 218 1.97 3.92 -18.63
C ASN A 218 2.08 3.90 -17.08
N GLY A 219 2.51 4.99 -16.49
CA GLY A 219 2.63 5.13 -15.03
C GLY A 219 1.27 5.39 -14.37
N LYS A 220 1.18 5.02 -13.10
CA LYS A 220 0.04 5.39 -12.25
C LYS A 220 0.28 6.78 -11.66
N PHE A 221 -0.73 7.62 -11.66
CA PHE A 221 -0.71 8.96 -11.06
C PHE A 221 -0.08 8.94 -9.66
N ALA A 222 0.88 9.83 -9.44
CA ALA A 222 1.60 9.96 -8.18
C ALA A 222 1.91 11.42 -7.87
N VAL A 223 1.76 11.80 -6.59
CA VAL A 223 1.99 13.16 -6.09
C VAL A 223 2.78 13.11 -4.81
N THR A 224 3.88 13.85 -4.78
CA THR A 224 4.79 14.00 -3.63
C THR A 224 5.05 15.47 -3.40
N ASN A 225 4.83 15.95 -2.18
CA ASN A 225 5.17 17.29 -1.74
C ASN A 225 6.39 17.19 -0.81
N TRP A 226 7.26 18.19 -0.81
CA TRP A 226 8.41 18.27 0.08
C TRP A 226 8.60 19.67 0.65
N CYS A 227 9.22 19.72 1.82
CA CYS A 227 9.71 20.93 2.44
C CYS A 227 11.05 20.62 3.13
N VAL A 228 12.10 21.33 2.73
CA VAL A 228 13.44 21.21 3.36
C VAL A 228 13.35 21.82 4.76
N GLN A 229 13.65 21.02 5.77
CA GLN A 229 13.62 21.40 7.18
C GLN A 229 14.98 21.92 7.65
N GLU A 230 16.05 21.25 7.22
CA GLU A 230 17.41 21.52 7.66
C GLU A 230 18.39 21.20 6.52
N ARG A 231 19.45 21.99 6.39
CA ARG A 231 20.52 21.79 5.40
C ARG A 231 21.82 21.59 6.14
N PHE A 232 22.67 20.68 5.64
CA PHE A 232 23.95 20.36 6.28
C PHE A 232 25.14 20.79 5.41
N ALA A 233 26.27 21.10 6.06
CA ALA A 233 27.47 21.63 5.42
C ALA A 233 28.00 20.74 4.27
N ASN A 234 27.79 19.41 4.36
CA ASN A 234 28.17 18.46 3.32
C ASN A 234 27.23 18.45 2.08
N GLY A 235 26.25 19.36 2.02
CA GLY A 235 25.27 19.49 0.94
C GLY A 235 24.03 18.60 1.08
N TRP A 236 23.94 17.77 2.11
CA TRP A 236 22.75 17.00 2.42
C TRP A 236 21.65 17.88 3.02
N CYS A 237 20.43 17.38 3.07
CA CYS A 237 19.35 18.04 3.79
C CYS A 237 18.35 17.05 4.37
N LEU A 238 17.75 17.43 5.50
CA LEU A 238 16.55 16.77 6.02
C LEU A 238 15.32 17.42 5.39
N ALA A 239 14.48 16.62 4.79
CA ALA A 239 13.21 17.06 4.20
C ALA A 239 12.03 16.35 4.85
N GLU A 240 10.98 17.11 5.13
CA GLU A 240 9.64 16.60 5.38
C GLU A 240 8.95 16.37 4.04
N ILE A 241 8.40 15.17 3.87
CA ILE A 241 7.74 14.76 2.63
C ILE A 241 6.33 14.29 2.93
N THR A 242 5.34 14.83 2.24
CA THR A 242 3.96 14.32 2.27
C THR A 242 3.58 13.72 0.94
N ILE A 243 2.80 12.64 0.96
CA ILE A 243 2.36 11.96 -0.24
C ILE A 243 0.83 11.85 -0.30
N GLU A 244 0.25 12.23 -1.44
CA GLU A 244 -1.19 12.07 -1.70
C GLU A 244 -1.52 10.66 -2.21
N THR A 245 -0.55 10.00 -2.81
CA THR A 245 -0.64 8.63 -3.36
C THR A 245 0.41 7.74 -2.71
N GLY A 246 0.26 6.41 -2.79
CA GLY A 246 1.20 5.43 -2.21
C GLY A 246 1.71 4.43 -3.27
N ARG A 247 2.46 4.90 -4.30
CA ARG A 247 3.04 4.01 -5.29
C ARG A 247 4.32 3.38 -4.77
N THR A 248 4.64 2.19 -5.25
CA THR A 248 5.88 1.49 -4.89
C THR A 248 7.08 2.39 -5.14
N HIS A 249 7.96 2.56 -4.15
CA HIS A 249 9.15 3.39 -4.17
C HIS A 249 8.89 4.88 -4.50
N GLN A 250 7.67 5.40 -4.31
CA GLN A 250 7.26 6.71 -4.82
C GLN A 250 8.21 7.84 -4.45
N ILE A 251 8.48 8.04 -3.17
CA ILE A 251 9.37 9.12 -2.66
C ILE A 251 10.76 8.94 -3.27
N ARG A 252 11.29 7.74 -3.26
CA ARG A 252 12.62 7.40 -3.75
C ARG A 252 12.78 7.71 -5.24
N VAL A 253 11.78 7.36 -6.05
CA VAL A 253 11.72 7.65 -7.49
C VAL A 253 11.62 9.14 -7.76
N HIS A 254 10.72 9.84 -7.08
CA HIS A 254 10.50 11.27 -7.27
C HIS A 254 11.73 12.09 -6.86
N MET A 255 12.31 11.82 -5.69
CA MET A 255 13.50 12.52 -5.24
C MET A 255 14.71 12.24 -6.15
N ALA A 256 14.89 11.01 -6.62
CA ALA A 256 15.93 10.69 -7.59
C ALA A 256 15.72 11.40 -8.94
N ALA A 257 14.48 11.50 -9.42
CA ALA A 257 14.15 12.24 -10.65
C ALA A 257 14.46 13.75 -10.53
N MET A 258 14.34 14.30 -9.32
CA MET A 258 14.73 15.68 -8.99
C MET A 258 16.24 15.85 -8.74
N LYS A 259 17.04 14.77 -8.92
CA LYS A 259 18.50 14.76 -8.63
C LYS A 259 18.85 14.98 -7.15
N SER A 260 17.91 14.76 -6.26
CA SER A 260 18.03 14.81 -4.80
C SER A 260 17.70 13.45 -4.18
N PRO A 261 18.41 12.34 -4.54
CA PRO A 261 18.05 11.01 -4.09
C PRO A 261 18.16 10.87 -2.57
N VAL A 262 17.40 9.93 -2.02
CA VAL A 262 17.45 9.61 -0.58
C VAL A 262 18.81 9.03 -0.25
N VAL A 263 19.46 9.53 0.79
CA VAL A 263 20.76 9.07 1.29
C VAL A 263 20.68 7.58 1.63
N GLY A 264 21.68 6.80 1.19
CA GLY A 264 21.75 5.34 1.37
C GLY A 264 20.90 4.54 0.39
N ASP A 265 20.18 5.19 -0.54
CA ASP A 265 19.39 4.50 -1.55
C ASP A 265 20.25 4.07 -2.75
N ALA A 266 20.93 2.93 -2.63
CA ALA A 266 21.77 2.39 -3.70
C ALA A 266 20.98 2.09 -5.00
N LEU A 267 19.67 1.84 -4.88
CA LEU A 267 18.86 1.53 -6.06
C LEU A 267 18.56 2.76 -6.92
N TYR A 268 18.45 3.95 -6.30
CA TYR A 268 18.05 5.19 -6.98
C TYR A 268 19.11 6.29 -6.94
N GLY A 269 20.37 5.94 -6.74
CA GLY A 269 21.50 6.88 -6.85
C GLY A 269 21.81 7.65 -5.58
N GLY A 270 21.31 7.21 -4.44
CA GLY A 270 21.60 7.77 -3.12
C GLY A 270 22.77 7.08 -2.39
N ALA A 271 23.53 6.23 -3.07
CA ALA A 271 24.72 5.61 -2.50
C ALA A 271 25.77 6.67 -2.15
N VAL A 272 26.32 6.55 -0.96
CA VAL A 272 27.43 7.38 -0.47
C VAL A 272 28.74 6.71 -0.81
N GLY A 273 29.80 7.49 -1.12
CA GLY A 273 31.12 6.96 -1.42
C GLY A 273 31.68 6.14 -0.26
N ARG A 274 32.47 5.11 -0.56
CA ARG A 274 33.01 4.18 0.47
C ARG A 274 33.89 4.88 1.51
N ASP A 275 34.56 5.94 1.10
CA ASP A 275 35.48 6.72 1.94
C ASP A 275 34.80 7.87 2.69
N ALA A 276 33.47 8.00 2.56
CA ALA A 276 32.73 9.00 3.31
C ALA A 276 32.70 8.66 4.81
N ALA A 277 32.86 9.67 5.65
CA ALA A 277 32.82 9.50 7.11
C ALA A 277 31.50 8.90 7.60
N LEU A 278 30.40 9.24 6.92
CA LEU A 278 29.07 8.78 7.26
C LEU A 278 28.61 7.70 6.27
N GLN A 279 28.34 6.49 6.76
CA GLN A 279 27.94 5.33 5.96
C GLN A 279 26.51 4.89 6.30
N PRO A 280 25.48 5.35 5.57
CA PRO A 280 24.10 4.92 5.79
C PRO A 280 23.91 3.46 5.38
N ALA A 281 23.37 2.64 6.26
CA ALA A 281 23.14 1.21 6.01
C ALA A 281 21.97 0.94 5.04
N ARG A 282 21.08 1.92 4.84
CA ARG A 282 19.84 1.80 4.03
C ARG A 282 19.40 3.16 3.51
N GLN A 283 18.31 3.20 2.72
CA GLN A 283 17.67 4.48 2.45
C GLN A 283 17.20 5.17 3.74
N MET A 284 17.69 6.37 4.00
CA MET A 284 17.32 7.20 5.15
C MET A 284 15.95 7.84 4.92
N LEU A 285 14.92 6.97 4.97
CA LEU A 285 13.51 7.31 4.78
C LEU A 285 12.70 6.72 5.92
N HIS A 286 11.92 7.55 6.58
CA HIS A 286 11.14 7.21 7.75
C HIS A 286 9.72 7.76 7.66
N ALA A 287 8.69 6.92 7.75
CA ALA A 287 7.30 7.31 7.87
C ALA A 287 7.06 7.87 9.28
N SER A 288 7.20 9.19 9.44
CA SER A 288 7.19 9.85 10.73
C SER A 288 5.80 9.95 11.34
N THR A 289 4.79 10.28 10.52
CA THR A 289 3.42 10.52 11.03
C THR A 289 2.36 9.98 10.07
N LEU A 290 1.34 9.40 10.66
CA LEU A 290 0.10 9.02 9.99
C LEU A 290 -1.08 9.70 10.69
N CYS A 291 -1.89 10.46 9.92
CA CYS A 291 -3.11 11.08 10.43
C CYS A 291 -4.30 10.53 9.65
N PHE A 292 -5.28 9.99 10.35
CA PHE A 292 -6.45 9.33 9.75
C PHE A 292 -7.66 9.38 10.69
N THR A 293 -8.85 9.18 10.14
CA THR A 293 -10.08 9.03 10.92
C THR A 293 -10.20 7.59 11.41
N HIS A 294 -10.40 7.41 12.70
CA HIS A 294 -10.62 6.09 13.29
C HIS A 294 -11.90 5.46 12.71
N PRO A 295 -11.84 4.21 12.20
CA PRO A 295 -12.93 3.65 11.40
C PRO A 295 -14.24 3.42 12.16
N VAL A 296 -14.20 3.33 13.48
CA VAL A 296 -15.38 3.05 14.31
C VAL A 296 -15.80 4.26 15.13
N SER A 297 -14.88 4.93 15.84
CA SER A 297 -15.23 6.10 16.66
C SER A 297 -15.42 7.38 15.84
N GLY A 298 -14.86 7.47 14.64
CA GLY A 298 -14.89 8.70 13.83
C GLY A 298 -13.87 9.76 14.29
N GLU A 299 -13.12 9.53 15.34
CA GLU A 299 -12.12 10.46 15.85
C GLU A 299 -10.90 10.54 14.93
N THR A 300 -10.31 11.72 14.82
CA THR A 300 -9.05 11.90 14.10
C THR A 300 -7.89 11.49 14.99
N LEU A 301 -7.17 10.46 14.57
CA LEU A 301 -5.96 9.98 15.22
C LEU A 301 -4.71 10.48 14.48
N ARG A 302 -3.73 10.96 15.25
CA ARG A 302 -2.40 11.33 14.78
C ARG A 302 -1.37 10.43 15.47
N CYS A 303 -0.80 9.49 14.75
CA CYS A 303 0.20 8.56 15.26
C CYS A 303 1.58 8.95 14.73
N THR A 304 2.57 9.09 15.62
CA THR A 304 3.94 9.48 15.28
C THR A 304 4.90 8.40 15.76
N ALA A 305 5.84 8.00 14.90
CA ALA A 305 6.93 7.10 15.25
C ALA A 305 8.21 7.89 15.51
N PRO A 306 8.95 7.58 16.58
CA PRO A 306 10.30 8.11 16.77
C PRO A 306 11.22 7.68 15.62
N VAL A 307 12.14 8.53 15.23
CA VAL A 307 13.17 8.20 14.25
C VAL A 307 14.01 7.03 14.79
N TRP A 308 14.30 6.04 13.95
CA TRP A 308 15.10 4.89 14.34
C TRP A 308 16.57 5.28 14.56
N ALA A 309 17.23 4.57 15.47
CA ALA A 309 18.57 4.90 15.96
C ALA A 309 19.61 5.10 14.86
N ASP A 310 19.56 4.31 13.78
CA ASP A 310 20.48 4.44 12.65
C ASP A 310 20.35 5.79 11.91
N MET A 311 19.15 6.27 11.72
CA MET A 311 18.90 7.57 11.11
C MET A 311 19.13 8.71 12.10
N GLN A 312 18.78 8.51 13.39
CA GLN A 312 19.02 9.51 14.43
C GLN A 312 20.52 9.76 14.63
N GLN A 313 21.33 8.72 14.74
CA GLN A 313 22.79 8.85 14.88
C GLN A 313 23.41 9.60 13.70
N LEU A 314 22.90 9.36 12.48
CA LEU A 314 23.38 10.07 11.29
C LEU A 314 23.00 11.55 11.34
N LEU A 315 21.78 11.90 11.77
CA LEU A 315 21.35 13.29 11.94
C LEU A 315 22.16 14.00 13.03
N ASP A 316 22.43 13.32 14.15
CA ASP A 316 23.23 13.88 15.24
C ASP A 316 24.67 14.16 14.80
N ALA A 317 25.28 13.24 14.06
CA ALA A 317 26.63 13.43 13.51
C ALA A 317 26.71 14.62 12.53
N LEU A 318 25.71 14.77 11.65
CA LEU A 318 25.64 15.90 10.72
C LEU A 318 25.54 17.25 11.45
N LYS A 319 24.79 17.33 12.55
CA LYS A 319 24.65 18.52 13.38
C LYS A 319 25.93 18.86 14.15
N MET A 320 26.68 17.85 14.58
CA MET A 320 27.96 18.06 15.24
C MET A 320 29.02 18.61 14.27
N GLU A 321 29.03 18.17 13.01
CA GLU A 321 29.92 18.71 11.96
C GLU A 321 29.64 20.19 11.64
N GLU A 322 28.41 20.67 11.85
CA GLU A 322 28.06 22.10 11.68
C GLU A 322 28.47 22.98 12.86
N ALA A 323 28.59 22.38 14.05
CA ALA A 323 28.96 23.12 15.27
C ALA A 323 30.46 23.19 15.51
N ALA A 324 31.26 22.48 14.72
CA ALA A 324 32.73 22.44 14.79
C ALA A 324 33.38 23.39 13.78
#